data_a4733ceeff396ebd0365b2a1a1a53918
#
_entry.id   a4733ceeff396ebd0365b2a1a1a53918
#
_cell.length_a   1.000
_cell.length_b   1.000
_cell.length_c   1.000
_cell.angle_alpha   90.00
_cell.angle_beta   90.00
_cell.angle_gamma   90.00
#
_symmetry.space_group_name_H-M   'P 1'
#
loop_
_entity.id
_entity.type
_entity.pdbx_description
1 polymer ?
#
loop_
_entity_poly.entity_id
_entity_poly.type
_entity_poly.pdbx_seq_one_letter_code
_entity_poly.pdbx_strand_id
1 'polypeptide(L)'
;MLPRERGRTPSRVAMNSYWKALTVFLLFLPSSSSLQPAQPRVLLVSFDGFRWDYIYKVSTPNFHYAMENGVHVKQVTNVFITKTYPNHYTMVTGLYAESHGMVANEMYDPILNETFSLNKMEIHNSKFWEEASPIWVTNQKEGHKTGAAMWPGTDVKIHGVFPTYYMPYNESVSFEDRVARLIDWFTSEEPINFGLLYWEQPDEMGHILGPDNPLMGPIISDIDKKLGYLMSELKKAKLWDVTNVIITSDHGMSQSSSERLIELDQYLKRELYEVIDHSPAVAILPKEGRSCSSKILQRKYLSIEAL
;
A
#
# COMPACT_ATOMS: atom_id res chain seq x y z
N MET A 1 -57.39 32.36 73.58
CA MET A 1 -55.97 32.19 73.76
C MET A 1 -55.60 30.78 73.33
N LEU A 2 -55.00 30.59 72.15
CA LEU A 2 -54.52 29.32 71.63
C LEU A 2 -53.00 29.36 71.61
N PRO A 3 -52.27 28.26 71.98
CA PRO A 3 -50.82 28.28 72.05
C PRO A 3 -50.21 28.05 70.67
N ARG A 4 -49.15 28.80 70.36
CA ARG A 4 -48.28 28.68 69.18
C ARG A 4 -47.43 27.40 69.28
N GLU A 5 -47.56 26.51 68.29
CA GLU A 5 -46.59 25.44 68.11
C GLU A 5 -45.29 25.97 67.53
N ARG A 6 -44.17 25.61 68.16
CA ARG A 6 -42.80 25.90 67.64
C ARG A 6 -42.40 24.78 66.67
N GLY A 7 -42.17 25.14 65.41
CA GLY A 7 -41.61 24.26 64.42
C GLY A 7 -40.17 23.85 64.83
N ARG A 8 -39.91 22.57 64.84
CA ARG A 8 -38.56 21.99 64.99
C ARG A 8 -37.81 22.09 63.66
N THR A 9 -36.71 22.83 63.63
CA THR A 9 -35.74 22.77 62.55
C THR A 9 -34.95 21.47 62.60
N PRO A 10 -34.75 20.78 61.50
CA PRO A 10 -33.94 19.56 61.50
C PRO A 10 -32.50 19.84 61.82
N SER A 11 -31.89 18.99 62.67
CA SER A 11 -30.51 19.16 63.14
C SER A 11 -29.48 19.10 62.03
N ARG A 12 -28.45 19.96 62.08
CA ARG A 12 -27.32 20.00 61.15
C ARG A 12 -26.61 18.64 60.94
N VAL A 13 -26.75 17.70 61.84
CA VAL A 13 -26.13 16.37 61.81
C VAL A 13 -26.80 15.46 60.74
N ALA A 14 -28.11 15.56 60.54
CA ALA A 14 -28.81 14.74 59.52
C ALA A 14 -28.48 15.15 58.08
N MET A 15 -28.26 16.46 57.83
CA MET A 15 -27.92 16.97 56.51
C MET A 15 -26.50 16.56 56.05
N ASN A 16 -25.54 16.46 56.96
CA ASN A 16 -24.16 16.04 56.62
C ASN A 16 -24.06 14.55 56.21
N SER A 17 -24.95 13.71 56.72
CA SER A 17 -24.97 12.28 56.37
C SER A 17 -25.49 12.02 54.97
N TYR A 18 -26.47 12.79 54.49
CA TYR A 18 -27.02 12.65 53.13
C TYR A 18 -26.03 13.12 52.06
N TRP A 19 -25.28 14.18 52.32
CA TRP A 19 -24.23 14.67 51.39
C TRP A 19 -23.05 13.70 51.27
N LYS A 20 -22.63 13.05 52.38
CA LYS A 20 -21.59 12.03 52.35
C LYS A 20 -22.03 10.77 51.61
N ALA A 21 -23.28 10.35 51.76
CA ALA A 21 -23.83 9.21 50.99
C ALA A 21 -23.95 9.51 49.51
N LEU A 22 -24.35 10.74 49.13
CA LEU A 22 -24.45 11.13 47.71
C LEU A 22 -23.06 11.23 47.05
N THR A 23 -22.03 11.71 47.77
CA THR A 23 -20.66 11.82 47.25
C THR A 23 -20.03 10.44 47.04
N VAL A 24 -20.30 9.48 47.95
CA VAL A 24 -19.80 8.10 47.79
C VAL A 24 -20.51 7.37 46.64
N PHE A 25 -21.80 7.62 46.38
CA PHE A 25 -22.53 7.02 45.28
C PHE A 25 -22.08 7.54 43.91
N LEU A 26 -21.67 8.81 43.81
CA LEU A 26 -21.11 9.40 42.60
C LEU A 26 -19.71 8.87 42.25
N LEU A 27 -18.94 8.38 43.24
CA LEU A 27 -17.62 7.78 43.03
C LEU A 27 -17.69 6.33 42.48
N PHE A 28 -18.84 5.69 42.56
CA PHE A 28 -19.09 4.34 42.04
C PHE A 28 -19.95 4.29 40.77
N LEU A 29 -20.24 5.42 40.15
CA LEU A 29 -20.80 5.38 38.81
C LEU A 29 -19.69 4.82 37.90
N PRO A 30 -19.89 3.67 37.24
CA PRO A 30 -18.94 3.21 36.26
C PRO A 30 -18.80 4.35 35.25
N SER A 31 -17.56 4.79 35.00
CA SER A 31 -17.26 5.67 33.90
C SER A 31 -17.94 5.04 32.69
N SER A 32 -18.99 5.67 32.18
CA SER A 32 -19.55 5.27 30.89
C SER A 32 -18.39 5.41 29.91
N SER A 33 -17.70 4.29 29.67
CA SER A 33 -16.84 4.19 28.52
C SER A 33 -17.76 4.53 27.34
N SER A 34 -17.65 5.75 26.83
CA SER A 34 -18.25 6.06 25.56
C SER A 34 -17.74 4.95 24.63
N LEU A 35 -18.65 4.10 24.17
CA LEU A 35 -18.35 3.17 23.08
C LEU A 35 -17.94 4.06 21.92
N GLN A 36 -16.64 4.33 21.82
CA GLN A 36 -16.08 4.95 20.62
C GLN A 36 -16.52 4.01 19.49
N PRO A 37 -17.14 4.53 18.43
CA PRO A 37 -17.47 3.69 17.29
C PRO A 37 -16.23 2.94 16.87
N ALA A 38 -16.37 1.63 16.68
CA ALA A 38 -15.23 0.81 16.28
C ALA A 38 -14.56 1.44 15.05
N GLN A 39 -13.27 1.73 15.15
CA GLN A 39 -12.52 2.35 14.07
C GLN A 39 -12.64 1.47 12.82
N PRO A 40 -13.02 2.03 11.65
CA PRO A 40 -13.07 1.27 10.42
C PRO A 40 -11.68 0.71 10.12
N ARG A 41 -11.65 -0.59 9.80
CA ARG A 41 -10.41 -1.28 9.42
C ARG A 41 -10.33 -1.41 7.92
N VAL A 42 -9.12 -1.24 7.38
CA VAL A 42 -8.83 -1.43 5.96
C VAL A 42 -7.58 -2.30 5.83
N LEU A 43 -7.64 -3.27 4.94
CA LEU A 43 -6.49 -4.07 4.51
C LEU A 43 -6.35 -3.90 2.98
N LEU A 44 -5.24 -3.32 2.55
CA LEU A 44 -4.88 -3.20 1.14
C LEU A 44 -3.87 -4.30 0.79
N VAL A 45 -4.22 -5.12 -0.19
CA VAL A 45 -3.45 -6.28 -0.66
C VAL A 45 -3.04 -6.05 -2.10
N SER A 46 -1.75 -6.16 -2.40
CA SER A 46 -1.21 -6.11 -3.77
C SER A 46 -0.54 -7.43 -4.13
N PHE A 47 -0.95 -7.99 -5.27
CA PHE A 47 -0.24 -9.06 -5.97
C PHE A 47 0.48 -8.44 -7.16
N ASP A 48 1.80 -8.36 -7.11
CA ASP A 48 2.63 -7.68 -8.11
C ASP A 48 2.45 -8.29 -9.51
N GLY A 49 2.29 -7.45 -10.52
CA GLY A 49 2.19 -7.86 -11.91
C GLY A 49 0.94 -8.68 -12.26
N PHE A 50 -0.08 -8.71 -11.40
CA PHE A 50 -1.29 -9.51 -11.62
C PHE A 50 -2.18 -8.87 -12.69
N ARG A 51 -1.98 -9.30 -13.96
CA ARG A 51 -2.71 -8.79 -15.12
C ARG A 51 -4.21 -9.09 -15.00
N TRP A 52 -5.04 -8.13 -15.43
CA TRP A 52 -6.50 -8.15 -15.31
C TRP A 52 -7.19 -9.41 -15.84
N ASP A 53 -6.62 -10.08 -16.82
CA ASP A 53 -7.18 -11.28 -17.47
C ASP A 53 -6.73 -12.60 -16.82
N TYR A 54 -5.78 -12.58 -15.89
CA TYR A 54 -5.25 -13.79 -15.25
C TYR A 54 -6.33 -14.58 -14.51
N ILE A 55 -7.29 -13.90 -13.87
CA ILE A 55 -8.41 -14.55 -13.17
C ILE A 55 -9.31 -15.39 -14.10
N TYR A 56 -9.24 -15.18 -15.42
CA TYR A 56 -10.02 -15.91 -16.41
C TYR A 56 -9.22 -16.99 -17.14
N LYS A 57 -7.89 -17.04 -16.97
CA LYS A 57 -7.02 -18.03 -17.66
C LYS A 57 -7.05 -19.41 -17.03
N VAL A 58 -7.32 -19.48 -15.73
CA VAL A 58 -7.40 -20.72 -14.95
C VAL A 58 -8.53 -20.63 -13.92
N SER A 59 -8.82 -21.74 -13.23
CA SER A 59 -9.78 -21.73 -12.13
C SER A 59 -9.24 -20.91 -10.95
N THR A 60 -9.97 -19.86 -10.57
CA THR A 60 -9.63 -18.94 -9.46
C THR A 60 -10.85 -18.73 -8.57
N PRO A 61 -11.30 -19.78 -7.84
CA PRO A 61 -12.57 -19.74 -7.10
C PRO A 61 -12.58 -18.69 -5.97
N ASN A 62 -11.41 -18.37 -5.38
CA ASN A 62 -11.34 -17.40 -4.29
C ASN A 62 -11.44 -15.96 -4.80
N PHE A 63 -10.83 -15.64 -5.96
CA PHE A 63 -11.06 -14.35 -6.62
C PHE A 63 -12.53 -14.21 -7.04
N HIS A 64 -13.13 -15.25 -7.64
CA HIS A 64 -14.54 -15.22 -8.02
C HIS A 64 -15.44 -15.03 -6.81
N TYR A 65 -15.18 -15.72 -5.69
CA TYR A 65 -15.89 -15.48 -4.45
C TYR A 65 -15.81 -14.02 -3.99
N ALA A 66 -14.62 -13.42 -4.03
CA ALA A 66 -14.44 -12.01 -3.66
C ALA A 66 -15.21 -11.06 -4.60
N MET A 67 -15.22 -11.35 -5.91
CA MET A 67 -15.97 -10.58 -6.90
C MET A 67 -17.49 -10.68 -6.72
N GLU A 68 -18.01 -11.85 -6.41
CA GLU A 68 -19.44 -12.11 -6.21
C GLU A 68 -19.98 -11.53 -4.90
N ASN A 69 -19.14 -11.44 -3.87
CA ASN A 69 -19.51 -10.96 -2.54
C ASN A 69 -19.03 -9.55 -2.21
N GLY A 70 -18.44 -8.86 -3.19
CA GLY A 70 -17.89 -7.52 -3.06
C GLY A 70 -18.18 -6.63 -4.27
N VAL A 71 -17.36 -5.61 -4.41
CA VAL A 71 -17.36 -4.73 -5.59
C VAL A 71 -16.10 -5.01 -6.39
N HIS A 72 -16.23 -5.22 -7.68
CA HIS A 72 -15.08 -5.41 -8.54
C HIS A 72 -15.13 -4.50 -9.77
N VAL A 73 -13.97 -4.17 -10.29
CA VAL A 73 -13.78 -3.50 -11.58
C VAL A 73 -13.15 -4.47 -12.57
N LYS A 74 -13.55 -4.37 -13.83
CA LYS A 74 -13.03 -5.27 -14.85
C LYS A 74 -11.52 -5.10 -15.06
N GLN A 75 -11.06 -3.87 -15.01
CA GLN A 75 -9.67 -3.50 -15.27
C GLN A 75 -9.37 -2.16 -14.61
N VAL A 76 -8.17 -2.04 -14.03
CA VAL A 76 -7.61 -0.79 -13.54
C VAL A 76 -6.47 -0.38 -14.48
N THR A 77 -6.41 0.89 -14.82
CA THR A 77 -5.29 1.45 -15.58
C THR A 77 -4.21 1.92 -14.61
N ASN A 78 -3.04 1.33 -14.69
CA ASN A 78 -1.88 1.75 -13.91
C ASN A 78 -1.34 3.10 -14.41
N VAL A 79 -0.55 3.78 -13.58
CA VAL A 79 0.12 5.02 -14.00
C VAL A 79 1.33 4.73 -14.90
N PHE A 80 1.72 5.70 -15.70
CA PHE A 80 3.01 5.70 -16.37
C PHE A 80 4.09 6.07 -15.31
N ILE A 81 5.12 5.34 -15.21
CA ILE A 81 5.57 4.19 -15.97
C ILE A 81 5.04 2.90 -15.31
N THR A 82 4.78 1.84 -16.11
CA THR A 82 4.27 0.55 -15.65
C THR A 82 5.33 -0.21 -14.85
N LYS A 83 5.55 0.19 -13.61
CA LYS A 83 6.56 -0.37 -12.69
C LYS A 83 6.06 -0.39 -11.25
N THR A 84 6.66 -1.25 -10.45
CA THR A 84 6.31 -1.56 -9.05
C THR A 84 6.27 -0.32 -8.16
N TYR A 85 7.39 0.41 -8.04
CA TYR A 85 7.48 1.52 -7.08
C TYR A 85 6.59 2.71 -7.44
N PRO A 86 6.57 3.20 -8.69
CA PRO A 86 5.65 4.28 -9.08
C PRO A 86 4.19 3.95 -8.78
N ASN A 87 3.73 2.75 -9.13
CA ASN A 87 2.33 2.36 -8.95
C ASN A 87 1.96 2.10 -7.49
N HIS A 88 2.81 1.42 -6.71
CA HIS A 88 2.56 1.22 -5.29
C HIS A 88 2.56 2.54 -4.52
N TYR A 89 3.43 3.49 -4.90
CA TYR A 89 3.44 4.81 -4.25
C TYR A 89 2.26 5.68 -4.68
N THR A 90 1.83 5.58 -5.94
CA THR A 90 0.57 6.19 -6.41
C THR A 90 -0.63 5.71 -5.61
N MET A 91 -0.77 4.41 -5.37
CA MET A 91 -1.91 3.85 -4.62
C MET A 91 -2.01 4.39 -3.19
N VAL A 92 -0.89 4.71 -2.57
CA VAL A 92 -0.86 5.14 -1.16
C VAL A 92 -0.69 6.65 -0.98
N THR A 93 -0.47 7.40 -2.06
CA THR A 93 -0.40 8.87 -2.06
C THR A 93 -1.59 9.53 -2.74
N GLY A 94 -2.25 8.82 -3.66
CA GLY A 94 -3.32 9.37 -4.51
C GLY A 94 -2.82 10.34 -5.57
N LEU A 95 -1.52 10.34 -5.86
CA LEU A 95 -0.86 11.23 -6.83
C LEU A 95 -0.32 10.43 -8.01
N TYR A 96 -0.15 11.08 -9.16
CA TYR A 96 0.61 10.53 -10.28
C TYR A 96 2.11 10.56 -10.01
N ALA A 97 2.87 9.72 -10.72
CA ALA A 97 4.31 9.55 -10.52
C ALA A 97 5.11 10.87 -10.62
N GLU A 98 4.76 11.73 -11.56
CA GLU A 98 5.37 13.06 -11.73
C GLU A 98 5.08 14.03 -10.58
N SER A 99 4.08 13.74 -9.77
CA SER A 99 3.69 14.58 -8.62
C SER A 99 4.19 14.05 -7.29
N HIS A 100 4.44 12.74 -7.17
CA HIS A 100 4.99 12.16 -5.95
C HIS A 100 6.49 11.84 -6.05
N GLY A 101 7.12 12.10 -7.20
CA GLY A 101 8.56 12.00 -7.40
C GLY A 101 9.12 10.60 -7.67
N MET A 102 8.38 9.53 -7.35
CA MET A 102 8.81 8.17 -7.63
C MET A 102 8.44 7.80 -9.07
N VAL A 103 9.30 8.12 -10.03
CA VAL A 103 8.99 8.03 -11.47
C VAL A 103 9.46 6.75 -12.13
N ALA A 104 10.31 5.95 -11.46
CA ALA A 104 10.79 4.66 -11.97
C ALA A 104 11.32 3.78 -10.84
N ASN A 105 11.60 2.49 -11.12
CA ASN A 105 12.34 1.61 -10.22
C ASN A 105 13.85 1.90 -10.23
N GLU A 106 14.31 2.52 -11.31
CA GLU A 106 15.65 3.10 -11.44
C GLU A 106 15.54 4.51 -12.03
N MET A 107 16.01 5.53 -11.33
CA MET A 107 15.90 6.92 -11.77
C MET A 107 17.06 7.76 -11.27
N TYR A 108 17.40 8.80 -12.02
CA TYR A 108 18.36 9.81 -11.64
C TYR A 108 17.63 11.11 -11.30
N ASP A 109 17.90 11.65 -10.13
CA ASP A 109 17.39 12.95 -9.70
C ASP A 109 18.49 14.01 -9.91
N PRO A 110 18.30 14.98 -10.82
CA PRO A 110 19.30 16.00 -11.10
C PRO A 110 19.44 17.05 -9.97
N ILE A 111 18.45 17.19 -9.10
CA ILE A 111 18.48 18.12 -7.96
C ILE A 111 19.31 17.51 -6.84
N LEU A 112 19.05 16.25 -6.52
CA LEU A 112 19.81 15.49 -5.52
C LEU A 112 21.20 15.11 -6.06
N ASN A 113 21.37 15.02 -7.38
CA ASN A 113 22.52 14.45 -8.07
C ASN A 113 22.80 13.00 -7.60
N GLU A 114 21.74 12.25 -7.40
CA GLU A 114 21.76 10.88 -6.88
C GLU A 114 20.91 9.97 -7.79
N THR A 115 21.28 8.69 -7.83
CA THR A 115 20.50 7.67 -8.54
C THR A 115 19.76 6.81 -7.53
N PHE A 116 18.46 6.65 -7.72
CA PHE A 116 17.64 5.66 -7.02
C PHE A 116 17.71 4.32 -7.76
N SER A 117 17.84 3.23 -7.04
CA SER A 117 17.75 1.87 -7.60
C SER A 117 17.18 0.92 -6.55
N LEU A 118 16.20 0.12 -6.95
CA LEU A 118 15.58 -0.89 -6.06
C LEU A 118 16.57 -2.00 -5.63
N ASN A 119 17.65 -2.19 -6.37
CA ASN A 119 18.65 -3.22 -6.09
C ASN A 119 19.79 -2.72 -5.19
N LYS A 120 19.71 -1.49 -4.68
CA LYS A 120 20.77 -0.85 -3.89
C LYS A 120 20.22 -0.24 -2.59
N MET A 121 21.15 0.13 -1.71
CA MET A 121 20.81 0.77 -0.42
C MET A 121 20.12 2.14 -0.58
N GLU A 122 20.25 2.78 -1.73
CA GLU A 122 19.61 4.04 -2.08
C GLU A 122 18.07 3.98 -2.04
N ILE A 123 17.50 2.78 -2.12
CA ILE A 123 16.05 2.56 -1.93
C ILE A 123 15.56 3.12 -0.59
N HIS A 124 16.41 3.12 0.44
CA HIS A 124 16.10 3.62 1.78
C HIS A 124 16.44 5.10 1.98
N ASN A 125 16.92 5.80 0.93
CA ASN A 125 17.14 7.24 1.01
C ASN A 125 15.78 7.97 0.96
N SER A 126 15.37 8.51 2.10
CA SER A 126 14.04 9.14 2.27
C SER A 126 13.79 10.30 1.31
N LYS A 127 14.84 10.99 0.85
CA LYS A 127 14.72 12.14 -0.05
C LYS A 127 13.95 11.82 -1.33
N PHE A 128 14.05 10.58 -1.86
CA PHE A 128 13.30 10.16 -3.03
C PHE A 128 11.81 9.94 -2.78
N TRP A 129 11.39 9.90 -1.51
CA TRP A 129 10.02 9.59 -1.09
C TRP A 129 9.29 10.77 -0.47
N GLU A 130 9.97 11.90 -0.23
CA GLU A 130 9.43 13.00 0.58
C GLU A 130 8.65 14.06 -0.22
N GLU A 131 8.49 13.91 -1.55
CA GLU A 131 7.65 14.81 -2.35
C GLU A 131 6.15 14.57 -2.09
N ALA A 132 5.77 13.44 -1.51
CA ALA A 132 4.40 13.11 -1.14
C ALA A 132 4.30 12.51 0.26
N SER A 133 3.10 12.56 0.83
CA SER A 133 2.81 11.94 2.13
C SER A 133 1.96 10.68 1.91
N PRO A 134 2.52 9.48 2.11
CA PRO A 134 1.74 8.26 1.96
C PRO A 134 0.74 8.08 3.09
N ILE A 135 -0.32 7.31 2.82
CA ILE A 135 -1.48 7.17 3.71
C ILE A 135 -1.12 6.71 5.13
N TRP A 136 -0.07 5.90 5.31
CA TRP A 136 0.37 5.50 6.67
C TRP A 136 0.91 6.66 7.50
N VAL A 137 1.57 7.63 6.86
CA VAL A 137 2.03 8.85 7.54
C VAL A 137 0.82 9.68 7.98
N THR A 138 -0.16 9.87 7.12
CA THR A 138 -1.40 10.58 7.42
C THR A 138 -2.19 9.88 8.52
N ASN A 139 -2.41 8.56 8.40
CA ASN A 139 -3.13 7.75 9.37
C ASN A 139 -2.52 7.87 10.79
N GLN A 140 -1.18 7.85 10.88
CA GLN A 140 -0.51 7.98 12.18
C GLN A 140 -0.52 9.40 12.75
N LYS A 141 -0.50 10.43 11.89
CA LYS A 141 -0.68 11.82 12.34
C LYS A 141 -2.07 12.06 12.94
N GLU A 142 -3.08 11.32 12.50
CA GLU A 142 -4.44 11.31 13.06
C GLU A 142 -4.58 10.42 14.31
N GLY A 143 -3.48 9.88 14.83
CA GLY A 143 -3.46 9.08 16.06
C GLY A 143 -3.82 7.61 15.88
N HIS A 144 -3.86 7.13 14.64
CA HIS A 144 -4.14 5.74 14.29
C HIS A 144 -2.85 4.93 14.06
N LYS A 145 -2.98 3.61 13.86
CA LYS A 145 -1.85 2.71 13.68
C LYS A 145 -1.91 1.97 12.35
N THR A 146 -0.76 1.85 11.72
CA THR A 146 -0.60 1.12 10.45
C THR A 146 0.34 -0.07 10.65
N GLY A 147 -0.01 -1.20 10.03
CA GLY A 147 0.86 -2.36 9.89
C GLY A 147 1.15 -2.65 8.42
N ALA A 148 2.41 -2.86 8.07
CA ALA A 148 2.83 -3.08 6.70
C ALA A 148 3.66 -4.36 6.57
N ALA A 149 3.12 -5.36 5.87
CA ALA A 149 3.83 -6.56 5.49
C ALA A 149 4.45 -6.35 4.11
N MET A 150 5.66 -5.79 4.09
CA MET A 150 6.56 -5.62 2.94
C MET A 150 6.05 -4.72 1.80
N TRP A 151 5.09 -3.84 2.06
CA TRP A 151 4.65 -2.88 1.05
C TRP A 151 5.80 -1.95 0.63
N PRO A 152 6.01 -1.69 -0.67
CA PRO A 152 7.07 -0.80 -1.15
C PRO A 152 7.09 0.57 -0.47
N GLY A 153 8.24 0.97 0.08
CA GLY A 153 8.44 2.23 0.77
C GLY A 153 8.09 2.25 2.26
N THR A 154 7.54 1.17 2.82
CA THR A 154 7.18 1.14 4.26
C THR A 154 8.37 0.90 5.18
N ASP A 155 9.49 0.47 4.68
CA ASP A 155 10.78 0.36 5.36
C ASP A 155 11.67 1.61 5.19
N VAL A 156 11.09 2.69 4.65
CA VAL A 156 11.71 4.01 4.55
C VAL A 156 11.08 4.98 5.53
N LYS A 157 11.90 5.81 6.18
CA LYS A 157 11.43 6.82 7.14
C LYS A 157 10.97 8.09 6.42
N ILE A 158 9.74 8.06 5.90
CA ILE A 158 9.18 9.17 5.11
C ILE A 158 8.62 10.25 6.03
N HIS A 159 9.01 11.51 5.82
CA HIS A 159 8.68 12.63 6.71
C HIS A 159 8.95 12.34 8.19
N GLY A 160 10.00 11.59 8.47
CA GLY A 160 10.38 11.21 9.82
C GLY A 160 9.54 10.08 10.45
N VAL A 161 8.65 9.42 9.68
CA VAL A 161 7.68 8.44 10.18
C VAL A 161 7.85 7.10 9.46
N PHE A 162 7.90 6.01 10.23
CA PHE A 162 7.67 4.64 9.74
C PHE A 162 6.22 4.23 10.03
N PRO A 163 5.64 3.22 9.36
CA PRO A 163 4.46 2.54 9.87
C PRO A 163 4.67 2.08 11.31
N THR A 164 3.60 2.01 12.12
CA THR A 164 3.69 1.58 13.53
C THR A 164 4.33 0.21 13.66
N TYR A 165 3.93 -0.69 12.77
CA TYR A 165 4.54 -2.01 12.61
C TYR A 165 4.86 -2.22 11.14
N TYR A 166 6.03 -2.74 10.84
CA TYR A 166 6.39 -3.08 9.47
C TYR A 166 7.38 -4.24 9.41
N MET A 167 7.36 -4.92 8.28
CA MET A 167 8.34 -5.93 7.91
C MET A 167 9.15 -5.36 6.75
N PRO A 168 10.47 -5.21 6.88
CA PRO A 168 11.34 -4.93 5.73
C PRO A 168 11.22 -6.03 4.69
N TYR A 169 11.42 -5.67 3.41
CA TYR A 169 11.33 -6.64 2.33
C TYR A 169 12.33 -7.79 2.50
N ASN A 170 11.81 -9.01 2.42
CA ASN A 170 12.60 -10.25 2.46
C ASN A 170 11.80 -11.35 1.74
N GLU A 171 12.25 -11.74 0.55
CA GLU A 171 11.61 -12.74 -0.30
C GLU A 171 11.50 -14.13 0.35
N SER A 172 12.37 -14.44 1.34
CA SER A 172 12.32 -15.71 2.07
C SER A 172 11.16 -15.84 3.03
N VAL A 173 10.43 -14.73 3.33
CA VAL A 173 9.27 -14.75 4.22
C VAL A 173 8.04 -15.18 3.46
N SER A 174 7.42 -16.27 3.88
CA SER A 174 6.24 -16.83 3.24
C SER A 174 5.04 -15.86 3.25
N PHE A 175 4.12 -16.04 2.33
CA PHE A 175 2.85 -15.31 2.33
C PHE A 175 2.08 -15.53 3.63
N GLU A 176 2.08 -16.75 4.11
CA GLU A 176 1.43 -17.19 5.34
C GLU A 176 1.99 -16.46 6.57
N ASP A 177 3.31 -16.27 6.65
CA ASP A 177 3.95 -15.53 7.75
C ASP A 177 3.62 -14.03 7.69
N ARG A 178 3.52 -13.44 6.48
CA ARG A 178 3.07 -12.05 6.30
C ARG A 178 1.64 -11.88 6.77
N VAL A 179 0.75 -12.81 6.42
CA VAL A 179 -0.66 -12.82 6.87
C VAL A 179 -0.75 -12.99 8.38
N ALA A 180 -0.03 -13.95 8.96
CA ALA A 180 -0.03 -14.18 10.41
C ALA A 180 0.39 -12.91 11.15
N ARG A 181 1.42 -12.22 10.69
CA ARG A 181 1.90 -10.98 11.29
C ARG A 181 0.85 -9.87 11.21
N LEU A 182 0.14 -9.74 10.10
CA LEU A 182 -0.96 -8.75 9.97
C LEU A 182 -2.11 -9.06 10.92
N ILE A 183 -2.50 -10.33 11.06
CA ILE A 183 -3.52 -10.77 12.02
C ILE A 183 -3.10 -10.40 13.44
N ASP A 184 -1.85 -10.68 13.83
CA ASP A 184 -1.31 -10.29 15.14
C ASP A 184 -1.44 -8.78 15.38
N TRP A 185 -1.10 -7.95 14.39
CA TRP A 185 -1.20 -6.49 14.53
C TRP A 185 -2.64 -5.99 14.59
N PHE A 186 -3.58 -6.60 13.85
CA PHE A 186 -5.00 -6.25 13.92
C PHE A 186 -5.67 -6.68 15.24
N THR A 187 -5.10 -7.66 15.95
CA THR A 187 -5.68 -8.24 17.17
C THR A 187 -4.87 -7.95 18.44
N SER A 188 -3.77 -7.20 18.32
CA SER A 188 -2.92 -6.82 19.45
C SER A 188 -3.65 -5.90 20.45
N GLU A 189 -3.06 -5.66 21.61
CA GLU A 189 -3.58 -4.70 22.60
C GLU A 189 -3.66 -3.27 22.04
N GLU A 190 -2.76 -2.92 21.12
CA GLU A 190 -2.76 -1.67 20.38
C GLU A 190 -2.97 -1.91 18.89
N PRO A 191 -4.21 -2.23 18.47
CA PRO A 191 -4.48 -2.75 17.15
C PRO A 191 -4.29 -1.70 16.07
N ILE A 192 -3.87 -2.15 14.89
CA ILE A 192 -3.88 -1.33 13.68
C ILE A 192 -5.30 -1.17 13.15
N ASN A 193 -5.57 -0.04 12.49
CA ASN A 193 -6.79 0.16 11.69
C ASN A 193 -6.50 0.09 10.19
N PHE A 194 -5.25 0.20 9.76
CA PHE A 194 -4.84 0.10 8.38
C PHE A 194 -3.71 -0.92 8.21
N GLY A 195 -3.95 -1.91 7.36
CA GLY A 195 -2.98 -2.96 7.01
C GLY A 195 -2.59 -2.88 5.53
N LEU A 196 -1.33 -3.17 5.25
CA LEU A 196 -0.75 -3.26 3.91
C LEU A 196 -0.11 -4.63 3.73
N LEU A 197 -0.42 -5.33 2.64
CA LEU A 197 0.15 -6.62 2.29
C LEU A 197 0.63 -6.60 0.85
N TYR A 198 1.89 -6.91 0.64
CA TYR A 198 2.50 -7.06 -0.68
C TYR A 198 2.96 -8.50 -0.90
N TRP A 199 2.78 -8.98 -2.11
CA TRP A 199 3.28 -10.26 -2.60
C TRP A 199 3.83 -10.10 -4.01
N GLU A 200 5.07 -10.50 -4.24
CA GLU A 200 5.86 -10.30 -5.45
C GLU A 200 5.42 -11.13 -6.65
N GLN A 201 4.55 -12.13 -6.45
CA GLN A 201 4.04 -12.94 -7.54
C GLN A 201 2.67 -12.41 -8.03
N PRO A 202 2.38 -12.56 -9.33
CA PRO A 202 3.07 -13.34 -10.36
C PRO A 202 4.16 -12.60 -11.16
N ASP A 203 4.55 -11.35 -10.78
CA ASP A 203 5.48 -10.52 -11.55
C ASP A 203 6.82 -11.22 -11.80
N GLU A 204 7.44 -11.72 -10.76
CA GLU A 204 8.75 -12.39 -10.83
C GLU A 204 8.72 -13.56 -11.82
N MET A 205 7.73 -14.44 -11.70
CA MET A 205 7.61 -15.57 -12.62
C MET A 205 7.20 -15.14 -14.02
N GLY A 206 6.44 -14.05 -14.14
CA GLY A 206 6.09 -13.44 -15.43
C GLY A 206 7.32 -12.93 -16.18
N HIS A 207 8.29 -12.36 -15.48
CA HIS A 207 9.58 -11.98 -16.07
C HIS A 207 10.43 -13.16 -16.53
N ILE A 208 10.38 -14.28 -15.82
CA ILE A 208 11.14 -15.50 -16.16
C ILE A 208 10.50 -16.27 -17.31
N LEU A 209 9.19 -16.48 -17.25
CA LEU A 209 8.47 -17.35 -18.16
C LEU A 209 7.86 -16.61 -19.36
N GLY A 210 7.54 -15.34 -19.18
CA GLY A 210 6.65 -14.57 -20.04
C GLY A 210 5.18 -14.70 -19.61
N PRO A 211 4.41 -13.60 -19.70
CA PRO A 211 3.06 -13.51 -19.14
C PRO A 211 2.03 -14.41 -19.84
N ASP A 212 2.31 -14.84 -21.07
CA ASP A 212 1.41 -15.69 -21.85
C ASP A 212 1.85 -17.16 -21.89
N ASN A 213 2.90 -17.52 -21.13
CA ASN A 213 3.37 -18.90 -21.02
C ASN A 213 2.34 -19.76 -20.26
N PRO A 214 2.01 -20.97 -20.75
CA PRO A 214 1.08 -21.88 -20.06
C PRO A 214 1.49 -22.20 -18.61
N LEU A 215 2.79 -22.17 -18.28
CA LEU A 215 3.29 -22.38 -16.93
C LEU A 215 2.91 -21.27 -15.94
N MET A 216 2.39 -20.13 -16.40
CA MET A 216 1.79 -19.13 -15.52
C MET A 216 0.48 -19.62 -14.88
N GLY A 217 -0.20 -20.61 -15.47
CA GLY A 217 -1.44 -21.15 -14.91
C GLY A 217 -1.30 -21.67 -13.48
N PRO A 218 -0.34 -22.56 -13.16
CA PRO A 218 -0.06 -22.99 -11.80
C PRO A 218 0.27 -21.84 -10.83
N ILE A 219 1.00 -20.81 -11.28
CA ILE A 219 1.35 -19.64 -10.45
C ILE A 219 0.09 -18.85 -10.08
N ILE A 220 -0.77 -18.56 -11.05
CA ILE A 220 -2.04 -17.87 -10.84
C ILE A 220 -2.95 -18.67 -9.88
N SER A 221 -3.00 -20.01 -10.06
CA SER A 221 -3.78 -20.88 -9.16
C SER A 221 -3.22 -20.89 -7.73
N ASP A 222 -1.92 -20.75 -7.55
CA ASP A 222 -1.29 -20.64 -6.22
C ASP A 222 -1.66 -19.31 -5.56
N ILE A 223 -1.65 -18.21 -6.30
CA ILE A 223 -2.07 -16.90 -5.80
C ILE A 223 -3.55 -16.92 -5.37
N ASP A 224 -4.41 -17.60 -6.14
CA ASP A 224 -5.81 -17.79 -5.74
C ASP A 224 -5.93 -18.56 -4.41
N LYS A 225 -5.12 -19.59 -4.19
CA LYS A 225 -5.08 -20.32 -2.91
C LYS A 225 -4.58 -19.42 -1.77
N LYS A 226 -3.58 -18.57 -2.02
CA LYS A 226 -3.07 -17.59 -1.05
C LYS A 226 -4.17 -16.58 -0.68
N LEU A 227 -4.95 -16.10 -1.63
CA LEU A 227 -6.12 -15.27 -1.33
C LEU A 227 -7.13 -16.03 -0.46
N GLY A 228 -7.43 -17.29 -0.78
CA GLY A 228 -8.30 -18.15 0.02
C GLY A 228 -7.79 -18.34 1.45
N TYR A 229 -6.48 -18.51 1.62
CA TYR A 229 -5.83 -18.57 2.92
C TYR A 229 -6.01 -17.27 3.72
N LEU A 230 -5.71 -16.11 3.12
CA LEU A 230 -5.92 -14.81 3.75
C LEU A 230 -7.37 -14.63 4.23
N MET A 231 -8.35 -14.92 3.38
CA MET A 231 -9.77 -14.84 3.74
C MET A 231 -10.11 -15.77 4.91
N SER A 232 -9.56 -16.98 4.91
CA SER A 232 -9.76 -17.95 5.98
C SER A 232 -9.20 -17.45 7.32
N GLU A 233 -7.98 -16.92 7.33
CA GLU A 233 -7.35 -16.41 8.54
C GLU A 233 -8.06 -15.16 9.07
N LEU A 234 -8.51 -14.24 8.21
CA LEU A 234 -9.34 -13.11 8.62
C LEU A 234 -10.67 -13.56 9.26
N LYS A 235 -11.32 -14.60 8.70
CA LYS A 235 -12.55 -15.19 9.28
C LYS A 235 -12.28 -15.84 10.64
N LYS A 236 -11.23 -16.63 10.78
CA LYS A 236 -10.83 -17.24 12.06
C LYS A 236 -10.57 -16.19 13.13
N ALA A 237 -9.92 -15.09 12.77
CA ALA A 237 -9.63 -13.97 13.67
C ALA A 237 -10.85 -13.05 13.91
N LYS A 238 -12.01 -13.32 13.31
CA LYS A 238 -13.23 -12.48 13.35
C LYS A 238 -13.01 -11.06 12.81
N LEU A 239 -12.08 -10.92 11.87
CA LEU A 239 -11.75 -9.66 11.22
C LEU A 239 -12.49 -9.46 9.90
N TRP A 240 -12.95 -10.54 9.26
CA TRP A 240 -13.54 -10.50 7.92
C TRP A 240 -14.74 -9.54 7.81
N ASP A 241 -15.67 -9.60 8.76
CA ASP A 241 -16.90 -8.81 8.72
C ASP A 241 -16.73 -7.36 9.22
N VAL A 242 -15.53 -7.01 9.70
CA VAL A 242 -15.23 -5.69 10.29
C VAL A 242 -14.04 -5.00 9.62
N THR A 243 -13.54 -5.55 8.51
CA THR A 243 -12.40 -5.02 7.76
C THR A 243 -12.77 -4.90 6.28
N ASN A 244 -12.58 -3.73 5.70
CA ASN A 244 -12.65 -3.54 4.27
C ASN A 244 -11.37 -4.09 3.64
N VAL A 245 -11.48 -5.15 2.84
CA VAL A 245 -10.35 -5.76 2.15
C VAL A 245 -10.35 -5.29 0.71
N ILE A 246 -9.27 -4.62 0.30
CA ILE A 246 -9.05 -4.15 -1.06
C ILE A 246 -7.96 -5.01 -1.67
N ILE A 247 -8.28 -5.72 -2.76
CA ILE A 247 -7.34 -6.58 -3.49
C ILE A 247 -7.05 -5.90 -4.81
N THR A 248 -5.77 -5.70 -5.11
CA THR A 248 -5.31 -4.99 -6.31
C THR A 248 -4.00 -5.58 -6.84
N SER A 249 -3.51 -5.00 -7.92
CA SER A 249 -2.16 -5.14 -8.45
C SER A 249 -1.66 -3.74 -8.83
N ASP A 250 -0.38 -3.58 -8.91
CA ASP A 250 0.28 -2.34 -9.34
C ASP A 250 0.30 -2.19 -10.85
N HIS A 251 0.47 -3.27 -11.59
CA HIS A 251 0.44 -3.33 -13.06
C HIS A 251 0.14 -4.75 -13.56
N GLY A 252 0.06 -4.91 -14.85
CA GLY A 252 0.10 -6.20 -15.52
C GLY A 252 1.44 -6.39 -16.23
N MET A 253 1.46 -7.27 -17.24
CA MET A 253 2.66 -7.58 -18.02
C MET A 253 2.28 -7.90 -19.47
N SER A 254 3.07 -7.40 -20.41
CA SER A 254 2.92 -7.67 -21.84
C SER A 254 4.05 -8.54 -22.35
N GLN A 255 3.72 -9.46 -23.27
CA GLN A 255 4.72 -10.30 -23.90
C GLN A 255 5.66 -9.47 -24.77
N SER A 256 6.96 -9.52 -24.50
CA SER A 256 8.00 -8.96 -25.35
C SER A 256 8.32 -9.91 -26.52
N SER A 257 8.90 -9.37 -27.60
CA SER A 257 9.35 -10.17 -28.76
C SER A 257 10.57 -9.53 -29.38
N SER A 258 11.53 -10.36 -29.77
CA SER A 258 12.71 -9.90 -30.53
C SER A 258 12.35 -9.29 -31.90
N GLU A 259 11.18 -9.64 -32.46
CA GLU A 259 10.69 -9.05 -33.71
C GLU A 259 10.23 -7.59 -33.56
N ARG A 260 9.99 -7.15 -32.32
CA ARG A 260 9.61 -5.78 -31.98
C ARG A 260 10.76 -5.00 -31.30
N LEU A 261 11.99 -5.47 -31.45
CA LEU A 261 13.17 -4.84 -30.86
C LEU A 261 13.51 -3.54 -31.60
N ILE A 262 13.71 -2.47 -30.85
CA ILE A 262 14.23 -1.20 -31.34
C ILE A 262 15.62 -1.01 -30.76
N GLU A 263 16.64 -1.10 -31.61
CA GLU A 263 18.03 -0.89 -31.24
C GLU A 263 18.36 0.61 -31.25
N LEU A 264 18.48 1.25 -30.09
CA LEU A 264 18.73 2.68 -29.99
C LEU A 264 20.03 3.12 -30.67
N ASP A 265 21.05 2.27 -30.70
CA ASP A 265 22.37 2.55 -31.31
C ASP A 265 22.29 2.77 -32.82
N GLN A 266 21.22 2.34 -33.49
CA GLN A 266 20.93 2.64 -34.88
C GLN A 266 20.47 4.09 -35.10
N TYR A 267 19.99 4.75 -34.05
CA TYR A 267 19.42 6.11 -34.10
C TYR A 267 20.24 7.16 -33.35
N LEU A 268 20.87 6.74 -32.27
CA LEU A 268 21.66 7.59 -31.39
C LEU A 268 23.06 6.98 -31.15
N LYS A 269 24.09 7.79 -31.25
CA LYS A 269 25.41 7.30 -30.91
C LYS A 269 25.54 7.07 -29.42
N ARG A 270 25.96 5.87 -29.01
CA ARG A 270 26.10 5.42 -27.63
C ARG A 270 26.96 6.34 -26.75
N GLU A 271 27.90 7.05 -27.33
CA GLU A 271 28.77 8.01 -26.65
C GLU A 271 28.09 9.31 -26.20
N LEU A 272 26.84 9.55 -26.67
CA LEU A 272 26.11 10.80 -26.40
C LEU A 272 25.19 10.72 -25.15
N TYR A 273 24.91 9.55 -24.68
CA TYR A 273 23.95 9.34 -23.59
C TYR A 273 24.37 8.22 -22.65
N GLU A 274 23.77 8.22 -21.48
CA GLU A 274 23.78 7.14 -20.50
C GLU A 274 22.36 6.57 -20.38
N VAL A 275 22.22 5.27 -20.25
CA VAL A 275 20.94 4.62 -20.00
C VAL A 275 20.78 4.51 -18.50
N ILE A 276 19.67 5.03 -17.99
CA ILE A 276 19.30 4.99 -16.58
C ILE A 276 18.37 3.77 -16.35
N ASP A 277 17.37 3.59 -17.22
CA ASP A 277 16.44 2.45 -17.15
C ASP A 277 16.17 1.90 -18.54
N HIS A 278 15.89 0.59 -18.63
CA HIS A 278 15.76 -0.14 -19.89
C HIS A 278 14.31 -0.57 -20.21
N SER A 279 13.43 -0.65 -19.24
CA SER A 279 12.11 -1.28 -19.41
C SER A 279 11.10 -0.78 -18.37
N PRO A 280 9.81 -0.69 -18.70
CA PRO A 280 9.16 -0.83 -20.01
C PRO A 280 9.41 0.37 -20.91
N ALA A 281 9.86 1.50 -20.40
CA ALA A 281 10.31 2.64 -21.14
C ALA A 281 11.81 2.88 -20.89
N VAL A 282 12.54 3.20 -21.96
CA VAL A 282 13.98 3.50 -21.84
C VAL A 282 14.16 4.93 -21.34
N ALA A 283 14.82 5.09 -20.20
CA ALA A 283 15.25 6.39 -19.70
C ALA A 283 16.71 6.64 -20.07
N ILE A 284 16.99 7.74 -20.75
CA ILE A 284 18.34 8.13 -21.15
C ILE A 284 18.69 9.51 -20.60
N LEU A 285 19.92 9.66 -20.12
CA LEU A 285 20.51 10.92 -19.68
C LEU A 285 21.55 11.38 -20.70
N PRO A 286 21.45 12.58 -21.29
CA PRO A 286 22.50 13.13 -22.13
C PRO A 286 23.78 13.31 -21.34
N LYS A 287 24.93 12.91 -21.89
CA LYS A 287 26.23 13.17 -21.28
C LYS A 287 26.55 14.67 -21.29
N GLU A 288 27.33 15.10 -20.32
CA GLU A 288 27.70 16.50 -20.11
C GLU A 288 28.27 17.17 -21.39
N GLY A 289 27.80 18.40 -21.67
CA GLY A 289 28.18 19.13 -22.89
C GLY A 289 27.52 18.64 -24.19
N ARG A 290 26.59 17.67 -24.10
CA ARG A 290 25.82 17.12 -25.22
C ARG A 290 24.35 17.44 -25.04
N SER A 291 23.81 18.38 -25.80
CA SER A 291 22.36 18.54 -25.87
C SER A 291 21.78 17.46 -26.80
N CYS A 292 20.98 16.53 -26.28
CA CYS A 292 20.02 15.87 -27.12
C CYS A 292 19.00 16.93 -27.53
N SER A 293 19.15 17.47 -28.78
CA SER A 293 18.12 18.38 -29.25
C SER A 293 16.82 17.56 -29.28
N SER A 294 15.85 17.93 -28.44
CA SER A 294 14.51 17.34 -28.36
C SER A 294 13.85 17.18 -29.75
N LYS A 295 14.26 17.99 -30.72
CA LYS A 295 13.84 17.92 -32.11
C LYS A 295 14.26 16.63 -32.84
N ILE A 296 15.37 15.98 -32.49
CA ILE A 296 15.79 14.72 -33.12
C ILE A 296 14.96 13.56 -32.56
N LEU A 297 14.71 13.56 -31.26
CA LEU A 297 13.85 12.57 -30.61
C LEU A 297 12.38 12.74 -31.06
N GLN A 298 11.84 13.96 -31.02
CA GLN A 298 10.45 14.21 -31.44
C GLN A 298 10.18 13.89 -32.93
N ARG A 299 11.09 14.18 -33.84
CA ARG A 299 10.90 13.85 -35.26
C ARG A 299 10.96 12.36 -35.59
N LYS A 300 11.61 11.53 -34.74
CA LYS A 300 11.70 10.08 -34.92
C LYS A 300 10.63 9.32 -34.13
N TYR A 301 10.17 9.83 -33.01
CA TYR A 301 9.04 9.24 -32.28
C TYR A 301 7.72 9.30 -33.07
N LEU A 302 7.47 10.37 -33.82
CA LEU A 302 6.29 10.49 -34.69
C LEU A 302 6.28 9.46 -35.85
N SER A 303 7.43 8.84 -36.17
CA SER A 303 7.48 7.77 -37.17
C SER A 303 7.38 6.36 -36.57
N ILE A 304 7.46 6.21 -35.24
CA ILE A 304 7.34 4.92 -34.52
C ILE A 304 5.89 4.66 -34.10
N GLU A 305 5.12 5.72 -33.85
CA GLU A 305 3.65 5.59 -33.58
C GLU A 305 2.82 5.20 -34.80
N ALA A 306 3.42 5.17 -35.99
CA ALA A 306 2.72 4.86 -37.26
C ALA A 306 3.01 3.44 -37.79
N LEU A 307 3.63 2.55 -37.01
CA LEU A 307 3.86 1.14 -37.30
C LEU A 307 3.19 0.27 -36.23
#